data_531790476c7ab1ad840ac11109cba8de
#
_entry.id   531790476c7ab1ad840ac11109cba8de
#
_cell.length_a   1.000
_cell.length_b   1.000
_cell.length_c   1.000
_cell.angle_alpha   90.00
_cell.angle_beta   90.00
_cell.angle_gamma   90.00
#
_symmetry.space_group_name_H-M   'P 1'
#
loop_
_entity.id
_entity.type
_entity.pdbx_description
1 polymer ?
#
loop_
_entity_poly.entity_id
_entity_poly.type
_entity_poly.pdbx_seq_one_letter_code
_entity_poly.pdbx_strand_id
1 'polypeptide(L)'
;MEKERYDRKTFFEDAPIVKSETTVTSETLEKAKLNVDANELISFEIESEYTKLLNEDQNKVIPVMFSIKAKDVNIELPRVGIDLILVIDVSSSMMGEKLKLVIDTVNFIIEELRPEDRFAVVKFNHSSKIISGLIPMTQENKNSLRKKILTDVQASGSTNIALGLTDAFDIMLNRKFVNSLTSVCLLSDGA
;
A
#
# COMPACT_ATOMS: atom_id res chain seq x y z
N MET A 1 -10.99 36.20 2.52
CA MET A 1 -11.21 34.76 2.38
C MET A 1 -10.34 34.08 3.40
N GLU A 2 -10.88 33.86 4.60
CA GLU A 2 -10.23 33.07 5.65
C GLU A 2 -10.19 31.61 5.18
N LYS A 3 -8.96 31.08 5.06
CA LYS A 3 -8.74 29.65 4.91
C LYS A 3 -9.23 29.01 6.21
N GLU A 4 -10.34 28.30 6.17
CA GLU A 4 -10.66 27.31 7.18
C GLU A 4 -9.49 26.32 7.23
N ARG A 5 -8.55 26.57 8.12
CA ARG A 5 -7.62 25.54 8.56
C ARG A 5 -8.47 24.51 9.29
N TYR A 6 -8.86 23.46 8.58
CA TYR A 6 -9.31 22.24 9.20
C TYR A 6 -8.32 21.93 10.32
N ASP A 7 -8.82 21.85 11.54
CA ASP A 7 -7.99 21.46 12.69
C ASP A 7 -7.58 19.99 12.49
N ARG A 8 -6.43 19.80 11.84
CA ARG A 8 -5.88 18.51 11.43
C ARG A 8 -5.62 17.57 12.62
N LYS A 9 -5.62 18.11 13.85
CA LYS A 9 -5.34 17.33 15.07
C LYS A 9 -6.46 16.40 15.51
N THR A 10 -7.69 16.60 15.06
CA THR A 10 -8.87 15.86 15.52
C THR A 10 -9.22 14.61 14.69
N PHE A 11 -8.55 14.35 13.56
CA PHE A 11 -8.93 13.28 12.64
C PHE A 11 -7.97 12.08 12.58
N PHE A 12 -6.90 12.08 13.36
CA PHE A 12 -5.99 10.93 13.40
C PHE A 12 -6.52 9.87 14.38
N GLU A 13 -7.47 9.05 13.91
CA GLU A 13 -7.71 7.76 14.53
C GLU A 13 -6.47 6.90 14.30
N ASP A 14 -5.53 6.96 15.22
CA ASP A 14 -4.37 6.08 15.27
C ASP A 14 -4.67 5.00 16.32
N ALA A 15 -5.36 3.96 15.86
CA ALA A 15 -5.75 2.87 16.73
C ALA A 15 -4.55 1.95 17.04
N PRO A 16 -4.48 1.37 18.25
CA PRO A 16 -3.44 0.43 18.64
C PRO A 16 -3.33 -0.75 17.64
N ILE A 17 -2.12 -1.28 17.51
CA ILE A 17 -1.87 -2.50 16.76
C ILE A 17 -2.51 -3.68 17.49
N VAL A 18 -3.34 -4.44 16.81
CA VAL A 18 -3.83 -5.73 17.30
C VAL A 18 -2.69 -6.72 17.13
N LYS A 19 -2.14 -7.20 18.25
CA LYS A 19 -1.15 -8.28 18.21
C LYS A 19 -1.90 -9.59 17.99
N SER A 20 -1.58 -10.30 16.91
CA SER A 20 -2.01 -11.70 16.80
C SER A 20 -1.28 -12.53 17.86
N GLU A 21 -1.88 -13.62 18.31
CA GLU A 21 -1.24 -14.55 19.24
C GLU A 21 0.02 -15.19 18.64
N THR A 22 0.20 -15.13 17.34
CA THR A 22 1.41 -15.46 16.58
C THR A 22 2.36 -14.25 16.47
N THR A 23 2.64 -13.59 17.58
CA THR A 23 3.66 -12.51 17.58
C THR A 23 4.99 -13.13 17.19
N VAL A 24 5.54 -12.70 16.06
CA VAL A 24 6.89 -13.08 15.61
C VAL A 24 7.87 -12.59 16.65
N THR A 25 8.27 -13.46 17.56
CA THR A 25 9.41 -13.19 18.42
C THR A 25 10.68 -13.33 17.59
N SER A 26 11.74 -12.61 18.00
CA SER A 26 13.08 -12.75 17.40
C SER A 26 13.49 -14.23 17.31
N GLU A 27 13.07 -15.07 18.27
CA GLU A 27 13.33 -16.52 18.29
C GLU A 27 12.58 -17.30 17.21
N THR A 28 11.33 -16.93 16.89
CA THR A 28 10.57 -17.54 15.78
C THR A 28 11.13 -17.16 14.43
N LEU A 29 11.62 -15.92 14.28
CA LEU A 29 12.35 -15.47 13.08
C LEU A 29 13.69 -16.20 12.93
N GLU A 30 14.43 -16.41 14.01
CA GLU A 30 15.68 -17.16 13.97
C GLU A 30 15.47 -18.64 13.66
N LYS A 31 14.46 -19.27 14.25
CA LYS A 31 14.09 -20.65 13.92
C LYS A 31 13.62 -20.82 12.47
N ALA A 32 12.90 -19.83 11.93
CA ALA A 32 12.50 -19.85 10.53
C ALA A 32 13.70 -19.61 9.58
N LYS A 33 14.66 -18.76 9.97
CA LYS A 33 15.91 -18.53 9.22
C LYS A 33 16.82 -19.78 9.20
N LEU A 34 16.83 -20.57 10.26
CA LEU A 34 17.68 -21.78 10.37
C LEU A 34 17.24 -22.92 9.47
N ASN A 35 16.01 -22.94 8.97
CA ASN A 35 15.44 -24.04 8.18
C ASN A 35 15.31 -23.75 6.69
N VAL A 36 15.68 -22.55 6.22
CA VAL A 36 15.53 -22.19 4.81
C VAL A 36 16.84 -21.59 4.30
N ASP A 37 17.47 -22.27 3.35
CA ASP A 37 18.62 -21.70 2.63
C ASP A 37 18.11 -20.52 1.80
N ALA A 38 18.65 -19.31 2.06
CA ALA A 38 18.27 -18.11 1.32
C ALA A 38 18.48 -18.26 -0.20
N ASN A 39 19.41 -19.13 -0.62
CA ASN A 39 19.63 -19.48 -2.03
C ASN A 39 18.49 -20.31 -2.62
N GLU A 40 17.68 -20.96 -1.80
CA GLU A 40 16.48 -21.67 -2.26
C GLU A 40 15.27 -20.75 -2.42
N LEU A 41 15.25 -19.59 -1.76
CA LEU A 41 14.13 -18.67 -1.77
C LEU A 41 14.11 -17.70 -2.96
N ILE A 42 15.26 -17.39 -3.49
CA ILE A 42 15.42 -16.38 -4.54
C ILE A 42 16.23 -16.98 -5.69
N SER A 43 15.71 -16.89 -6.90
CA SER A 43 16.47 -17.20 -8.11
C SER A 43 16.77 -15.91 -8.89
N PHE A 44 18.00 -15.86 -9.43
CA PHE A 44 18.45 -14.80 -10.31
C PHE A 44 18.60 -15.35 -11.72
N GLU A 45 18.04 -14.64 -12.67
CA GLU A 45 18.21 -14.95 -14.09
C GLU A 45 18.80 -13.72 -14.78
N ILE A 46 19.76 -13.97 -15.67
CA ILE A 46 20.39 -12.93 -16.46
C ILE A 46 20.21 -13.33 -17.94
N GLU A 47 19.50 -12.51 -18.67
CA GLU A 47 19.28 -12.70 -20.11
C GLU A 47 19.84 -11.53 -20.88
N SER A 48 20.62 -11.79 -21.91
CA SER A 48 21.09 -10.77 -22.85
C SER A 48 20.28 -10.83 -24.15
N GLU A 49 20.07 -9.69 -24.79
CA GLU A 49 19.39 -9.61 -26.07
C GLU A 49 20.08 -10.47 -27.15
N TYR A 50 21.40 -10.65 -27.03
CA TYR A 50 22.20 -11.40 -27.98
C TYR A 50 22.81 -12.63 -27.33
N THR A 51 22.56 -13.81 -27.90
CA THR A 51 23.16 -15.08 -27.46
C THR A 51 24.60 -15.27 -27.94
N LYS A 52 24.99 -14.56 -29.01
CA LYS A 52 26.34 -14.61 -29.60
C LYS A 52 26.72 -13.24 -30.14
N LEU A 53 27.95 -12.82 -29.90
CA LEU A 53 28.54 -11.58 -30.43
C LEU A 53 29.71 -11.91 -31.34
N LEU A 54 29.86 -11.16 -32.43
CA LEU A 54 31.04 -11.23 -33.27
C LEU A 54 32.22 -10.56 -32.54
N ASN A 55 33.42 -11.17 -32.59
CA ASN A 55 34.60 -10.70 -31.90
C ASN A 55 35.15 -9.36 -32.43
N GLU A 56 34.60 -8.87 -33.55
CA GLU A 56 35.02 -7.62 -34.21
C GLU A 56 34.35 -6.37 -33.64
N ASP A 57 33.29 -6.53 -32.83
CA ASP A 57 32.52 -5.43 -32.24
C ASP A 57 33.17 -4.97 -30.91
N GLN A 58 34.25 -4.20 -30.97
CA GLN A 58 34.78 -3.48 -29.78
C GLN A 58 33.83 -2.31 -29.45
N ASN A 59 33.35 -2.24 -28.19
CA ASN A 59 32.45 -1.19 -27.65
C ASN A 59 30.96 -1.29 -28.03
N LYS A 60 30.40 -2.47 -28.13
CA LYS A 60 28.97 -2.65 -28.30
C LYS A 60 28.23 -2.55 -26.95
N VAL A 61 27.20 -1.72 -26.88
CA VAL A 61 26.29 -1.68 -25.74
C VAL A 61 25.28 -2.80 -25.89
N ILE A 62 25.21 -3.69 -24.91
CA ILE A 62 24.33 -4.85 -24.94
C ILE A 62 23.27 -4.66 -23.85
N PRO A 63 21.98 -4.64 -24.21
CA PRO A 63 20.91 -4.69 -23.20
C PRO A 63 20.95 -6.05 -22.48
N VAL A 64 20.88 -6.00 -21.17
CA VAL A 64 20.84 -7.18 -20.30
C VAL A 64 19.67 -7.04 -19.33
N MET A 65 18.84 -8.07 -19.25
CA MET A 65 17.73 -8.15 -18.34
C MET A 65 18.15 -8.96 -17.11
N PHE A 66 17.96 -8.37 -15.94
CA PHE A 66 18.13 -9.05 -14.66
C PHE A 66 16.76 -9.35 -14.09
N SER A 67 16.46 -10.63 -13.87
CA SER A 67 15.22 -11.08 -13.25
C SER A 67 15.49 -11.64 -11.87
N ILE A 68 14.74 -11.19 -10.88
CA ILE A 68 14.76 -11.73 -9.52
C ILE A 68 13.39 -12.38 -9.30
N LYS A 69 13.37 -13.69 -9.04
CA LYS A 69 12.15 -14.42 -8.77
C LYS A 69 12.21 -14.99 -7.36
N ALA A 70 11.17 -14.69 -6.56
CA ALA A 70 10.94 -15.41 -5.32
C ALA A 70 10.24 -16.73 -5.63
N LYS A 71 10.71 -17.82 -5.04
CA LYS A 71 10.01 -19.10 -5.09
C LYS A 71 8.85 -19.10 -4.11
N ASP A 72 7.73 -19.68 -4.53
CA ASP A 72 6.64 -19.96 -3.60
C ASP A 72 7.11 -20.96 -2.55
N VAL A 73 7.22 -20.51 -1.33
CA VAL A 73 7.57 -21.38 -0.19
C VAL A 73 6.29 -21.60 0.59
N ASN A 74 5.87 -22.86 0.70
CA ASN A 74 4.79 -23.28 1.60
C ASN A 74 5.24 -23.23 3.08
N ILE A 75 5.89 -22.13 3.47
CA ILE A 75 6.23 -21.86 4.86
C ILE A 75 5.21 -20.83 5.34
N GLU A 76 4.37 -21.22 6.28
CA GLU A 76 3.56 -20.27 7.04
C GLU A 76 4.49 -19.43 7.95
N LEU A 77 5.23 -18.51 7.32
CA LEU A 77 5.96 -17.50 8.07
C LEU A 77 4.92 -16.57 8.72
N PRO A 78 5.05 -16.31 10.02
CA PRO A 78 4.21 -15.35 10.67
C PRO A 78 4.42 -13.99 9.98
N ARG A 79 3.38 -13.49 9.32
CA ARG A 79 3.42 -12.22 8.61
C ARG A 79 3.42 -11.09 9.62
N VAL A 80 4.33 -10.15 9.45
CA VAL A 80 4.31 -8.88 10.18
C VAL A 80 3.15 -8.03 9.66
N GLY A 81 2.43 -7.37 10.55
CA GLY A 81 1.38 -6.42 10.18
C GLY A 81 1.95 -5.25 9.34
N ILE A 82 1.13 -4.69 8.47
CA ILE A 82 1.46 -3.54 7.64
C ILE A 82 0.59 -2.33 8.01
N ASP A 83 1.15 -1.13 7.82
CA ASP A 83 0.41 0.12 7.78
C ASP A 83 0.23 0.51 6.31
N LEU A 84 -0.97 0.40 5.79
CA LEU A 84 -1.30 0.76 4.42
C LEU A 84 -2.13 2.04 4.39
N ILE A 85 -1.67 3.04 3.65
CA ILE A 85 -2.38 4.30 3.45
C ILE A 85 -2.75 4.40 1.98
N LEU A 86 -4.03 4.42 1.68
CA LEU A 86 -4.55 4.52 0.34
C LEU A 86 -5.00 5.94 0.03
N VAL A 87 -4.53 6.49 -1.08
CA VAL A 87 -4.87 7.82 -1.58
C VAL A 87 -5.65 7.66 -2.87
N ILE A 88 -6.92 8.09 -2.88
CA ILE A 88 -7.86 7.87 -3.97
C ILE A 88 -8.15 9.18 -4.67
N ASP A 89 -7.88 9.22 -5.96
CA ASP A 89 -8.34 10.29 -6.85
C ASP A 89 -9.86 10.17 -7.05
N VAL A 90 -10.57 11.25 -6.73
CA VAL A 90 -12.01 11.40 -6.96
C VAL A 90 -12.30 12.64 -7.81
N SER A 91 -11.37 13.04 -8.67
CA SER A 91 -11.58 14.11 -9.66
C SER A 91 -12.62 13.70 -10.71
N SER A 92 -13.08 14.66 -11.49
CA SER A 92 -14.12 14.42 -12.51
C SER A 92 -13.71 13.42 -13.58
N SER A 93 -12.43 13.28 -13.89
CA SER A 93 -11.89 12.31 -14.87
C SER A 93 -12.08 10.85 -14.40
N MET A 94 -12.25 10.64 -13.09
CA MET A 94 -12.52 9.34 -12.48
C MET A 94 -13.97 8.89 -12.56
N MET A 95 -14.88 9.73 -13.09
CA MET A 95 -16.32 9.44 -13.11
C MET A 95 -16.65 8.16 -13.91
N GLY A 96 -17.65 7.44 -13.45
CA GLY A 96 -18.17 6.24 -14.11
C GLY A 96 -17.41 4.95 -13.77
N GLU A 97 -17.00 4.21 -14.78
CA GLU A 97 -16.38 2.89 -14.60
C GLU A 97 -15.04 2.93 -13.86
N LYS A 98 -14.24 3.98 -14.05
CA LYS A 98 -12.95 4.13 -13.37
C LYS A 98 -13.15 4.17 -11.85
N LEU A 99 -14.07 5.00 -11.36
CA LEU A 99 -14.35 5.09 -9.93
C LEU A 99 -14.91 3.78 -9.37
N LYS A 100 -15.75 3.09 -10.16
CA LYS A 100 -16.26 1.78 -9.77
C LYS A 100 -15.13 0.77 -9.60
N LEU A 101 -14.19 0.70 -10.55
CA LEU A 101 -13.01 -0.17 -10.46
C LEU A 101 -12.14 0.17 -9.23
N VAL A 102 -11.99 1.45 -8.91
CA VAL A 102 -11.27 1.87 -7.69
C VAL A 102 -11.99 1.38 -6.44
N ILE A 103 -13.33 1.55 -6.36
CA ILE A 103 -14.11 1.07 -5.21
C ILE A 103 -14.02 -0.46 -5.08
N ASP A 104 -14.09 -1.20 -6.19
CA ASP A 104 -13.95 -2.66 -6.20
C ASP A 104 -12.54 -3.07 -5.73
N THR A 105 -11.49 -2.36 -6.19
CA THR A 105 -10.11 -2.56 -5.74
C THR A 105 -9.95 -2.31 -4.24
N VAL A 106 -10.53 -1.23 -3.73
CA VAL A 106 -10.48 -0.90 -2.30
C VAL A 106 -11.19 -1.98 -1.47
N ASN A 107 -12.35 -2.45 -1.93
CA ASN A 107 -13.06 -3.53 -1.26
C ASN A 107 -12.27 -4.84 -1.25
N PHE A 108 -11.57 -5.16 -2.35
CA PHE A 108 -10.66 -6.30 -2.41
C PHE A 108 -9.51 -6.15 -1.41
N ILE A 109 -8.85 -4.99 -1.36
CA ILE A 109 -7.78 -4.70 -0.38
C ILE A 109 -8.31 -4.90 1.05
N ILE A 110 -9.48 -4.35 1.37
CA ILE A 110 -10.10 -4.49 2.70
C ILE A 110 -10.32 -5.96 3.06
N GLU A 111 -10.71 -6.81 2.10
CA GLU A 111 -10.91 -8.24 2.34
C GLU A 111 -9.60 -8.96 2.69
N GLU A 112 -8.54 -8.70 1.92
CA GLU A 112 -7.25 -9.37 2.05
C GLU A 112 -6.45 -8.95 3.29
N LEU A 113 -6.71 -7.76 3.83
CA LEU A 113 -6.03 -7.27 5.03
C LEU A 113 -6.44 -8.07 6.26
N ARG A 114 -5.48 -8.37 7.13
CA ARG A 114 -5.64 -9.11 8.38
C ARG A 114 -5.86 -8.16 9.57
N PRO A 115 -6.35 -8.65 10.72
CA PRO A 115 -6.56 -7.80 11.91
C PRO A 115 -5.30 -7.07 12.40
N GLU A 116 -4.11 -7.63 12.18
CA GLU A 116 -2.82 -7.03 12.51
C GLU A 116 -2.44 -5.86 11.59
N ASP A 117 -3.01 -5.82 10.40
CA ASP A 117 -2.80 -4.75 9.44
C ASP A 117 -3.63 -3.54 9.83
N ARG A 118 -3.10 -2.35 9.59
CA ARG A 118 -3.86 -1.10 9.73
C ARG A 118 -4.01 -0.45 8.38
N PHE A 119 -5.17 0.12 8.15
CA PHE A 119 -5.53 0.72 6.88
C PHE A 119 -6.10 2.12 7.08
N ALA A 120 -5.60 3.07 6.31
CA ALA A 120 -6.10 4.43 6.22
C ALA A 120 -6.52 4.73 4.79
N VAL A 121 -7.54 5.56 4.63
CA VAL A 121 -8.04 5.98 3.31
C VAL A 121 -8.18 7.49 3.27
N VAL A 122 -7.53 8.08 2.28
CA VAL A 122 -7.61 9.50 1.93
C VAL A 122 -8.20 9.60 0.54
N LYS A 123 -9.16 10.48 0.34
CA LYS A 123 -9.63 10.86 -1.00
C LYS A 123 -9.21 12.29 -1.34
N PHE A 124 -8.97 12.54 -2.61
CA PHE A 124 -8.64 13.90 -3.06
C PHE A 124 -9.26 14.21 -4.43
N ASN A 125 -9.51 15.48 -4.62
CA ASN A 125 -9.80 16.14 -5.88
C ASN A 125 -9.15 17.54 -5.86
N HIS A 126 -9.90 18.65 -5.96
CA HIS A 126 -9.41 20.01 -5.66
C HIS A 126 -9.19 20.24 -4.14
N SER A 127 -9.72 19.36 -3.33
CA SER A 127 -9.55 19.31 -1.88
C SER A 127 -9.14 17.89 -1.44
N SER A 128 -8.76 17.71 -0.19
CA SER A 128 -8.46 16.40 0.37
C SER A 128 -9.29 16.14 1.61
N LYS A 129 -9.70 14.88 1.81
CA LYS A 129 -10.44 14.42 3.00
C LYS A 129 -9.96 13.05 3.43
N ILE A 130 -9.62 12.93 4.71
CA ILE A 130 -9.33 11.65 5.34
C ILE A 130 -10.66 10.95 5.64
N ILE A 131 -10.91 9.79 5.01
CA ILE A 131 -12.10 8.95 5.24
C ILE A 131 -11.92 8.12 6.50
N SER A 132 -10.70 7.60 6.70
CA SER A 132 -10.31 6.85 7.89
C SER A 132 -8.83 7.03 8.16
N GLY A 133 -8.46 7.19 9.43
CA GLY A 133 -7.08 7.07 9.88
C GLY A 133 -6.61 5.61 9.89
N LEU A 134 -5.43 5.35 10.48
CA LEU A 134 -4.89 3.99 10.59
C LEU A 134 -5.66 3.20 11.64
N ILE A 135 -6.57 2.35 11.18
CA ILE A 135 -7.38 1.46 12.02
C ILE A 135 -7.04 0.00 11.71
N PRO A 136 -7.03 -0.90 12.71
CA PRO A 136 -6.79 -2.33 12.50
C PRO A 136 -7.94 -2.95 11.67
N MET A 137 -7.62 -3.88 10.79
CA MET A 137 -8.59 -4.49 9.85
C MET A 137 -9.35 -5.64 10.50
N THR A 138 -9.96 -5.38 11.67
CA THR A 138 -10.96 -6.28 12.27
C THR A 138 -12.22 -6.33 11.42
N GLN A 139 -13.02 -7.37 11.56
CA GLN A 139 -14.26 -7.52 10.78
C GLN A 139 -15.24 -6.34 10.96
N GLU A 140 -15.30 -5.79 12.18
CA GLU A 140 -16.12 -4.61 12.49
C GLU A 140 -15.64 -3.38 11.72
N ASN A 141 -14.32 -3.11 11.77
CA ASN A 141 -13.70 -1.98 11.08
C ASN A 141 -13.80 -2.12 9.55
N LYS A 142 -13.63 -3.32 9.01
CA LYS A 142 -13.86 -3.61 7.58
C LYS A 142 -15.27 -3.22 7.14
N ASN A 143 -16.27 -3.64 7.90
CA ASN A 143 -17.67 -3.34 7.60
C ASN A 143 -17.99 -1.83 7.72
N SER A 144 -17.45 -1.17 8.74
CA SER A 144 -17.61 0.27 8.93
C SER A 144 -16.95 1.06 7.80
N LEU A 145 -15.72 0.69 7.43
CA LEU A 145 -14.97 1.38 6.38
C LEU A 145 -15.63 1.23 5.00
N ARG A 146 -16.13 0.05 4.65
CA ARG A 146 -16.89 -0.17 3.41
C ARG A 146 -18.08 0.78 3.30
N LYS A 147 -18.84 0.96 4.39
CA LYS A 147 -19.97 1.90 4.42
C LYS A 147 -19.52 3.35 4.19
N LYS A 148 -18.43 3.78 4.85
CA LYS A 148 -17.85 5.12 4.68
C LYS A 148 -17.42 5.34 3.23
N ILE A 149 -16.75 4.36 2.61
CA ILE A 149 -16.29 4.45 1.21
C ILE A 149 -17.47 4.61 0.26
N LEU A 150 -18.50 3.81 0.38
CA LEU A 150 -19.69 3.89 -0.48
C LEU A 150 -20.40 5.25 -0.37
N THR A 151 -20.37 5.88 0.81
CA THR A 151 -21.02 7.17 1.04
C THR A 151 -20.15 8.35 0.57
N ASP A 152 -18.84 8.29 0.85
CA ASP A 152 -17.95 9.44 0.73
C ASP A 152 -17.18 9.49 -0.60
N VAL A 153 -17.00 8.36 -1.29
CA VAL A 153 -16.22 8.30 -2.53
C VAL A 153 -17.12 8.61 -3.73
N GLN A 154 -17.12 9.86 -4.14
CA GLN A 154 -17.87 10.36 -5.31
C GLN A 154 -16.95 11.24 -6.14
N ALA A 155 -16.98 11.06 -7.48
CA ALA A 155 -16.13 11.81 -8.39
C ALA A 155 -16.68 13.22 -8.64
N SER A 156 -15.82 14.22 -8.49
CA SER A 156 -16.14 15.63 -8.78
C SER A 156 -14.90 16.52 -8.75
N GLY A 157 -14.96 17.66 -9.44
CA GLY A 157 -13.94 18.71 -9.36
C GLY A 157 -12.65 18.40 -10.11
N SER A 158 -11.64 19.23 -9.90
CA SER A 158 -10.30 19.12 -10.49
C SER A 158 -9.37 18.26 -9.64
N THR A 159 -8.16 18.02 -10.11
CA THR A 159 -7.18 17.10 -9.49
C THR A 159 -6.09 17.89 -8.78
N ASN A 160 -5.84 17.62 -7.50
CA ASN A 160 -4.71 18.12 -6.73
C ASN A 160 -4.06 17.00 -5.92
N ILE A 161 -3.19 16.25 -6.56
CA ILE A 161 -2.46 15.09 -5.99
C ILE A 161 -1.67 15.49 -4.74
N ALA A 162 -1.08 16.69 -4.74
CA ALA A 162 -0.25 17.14 -3.63
C ALA A 162 -1.02 17.21 -2.31
N LEU A 163 -2.31 17.59 -2.32
CA LEU A 163 -3.12 17.62 -1.12
C LEU A 163 -3.38 16.21 -0.58
N GLY A 164 -3.73 15.26 -1.46
CA GLY A 164 -3.96 13.87 -1.06
C GLY A 164 -2.71 13.22 -0.45
N LEU A 165 -1.55 13.42 -1.09
CA LEU A 165 -0.28 12.90 -0.58
C LEU A 165 0.15 13.59 0.72
N THR A 166 -0.09 14.90 0.87
CA THR A 166 0.21 15.60 2.11
C THR A 166 -0.56 15.00 3.28
N ASP A 167 -1.86 14.77 3.14
CA ASP A 167 -2.67 14.16 4.20
C ASP A 167 -2.22 12.72 4.50
N ALA A 168 -1.83 11.95 3.49
CA ALA A 168 -1.30 10.60 3.68
C ALA A 168 0.02 10.59 4.44
N PHE A 169 0.94 11.50 4.10
CA PHE A 169 2.21 11.64 4.82
C PHE A 169 2.00 12.20 6.23
N ASP A 170 1.03 13.10 6.43
CA ASP A 170 0.68 13.59 7.77
C ASP A 170 0.18 12.43 8.65
N ILE A 171 -0.65 11.52 8.12
CA ILE A 171 -1.07 10.29 8.83
C ILE A 171 0.17 9.45 9.17
N MET A 172 1.05 9.21 8.21
CA MET A 172 2.24 8.38 8.40
C MET A 172 3.21 8.96 9.45
N LEU A 173 3.46 10.25 9.42
CA LEU A 173 4.45 10.91 10.27
C LEU A 173 3.96 11.13 11.71
N ASN A 174 2.66 11.32 11.89
CA ASN A 174 2.08 11.64 13.22
C ASN A 174 1.51 10.42 13.95
N ARG A 175 1.62 9.22 13.41
CA ARG A 175 1.15 8.00 14.06
C ARG A 175 1.97 7.68 15.30
N LYS A 176 1.31 7.19 16.35
CA LYS A 176 1.92 6.75 17.61
C LYS A 176 2.34 5.29 17.59
N PHE A 177 1.56 4.46 16.89
CA PHE A 177 1.82 3.04 16.72
C PHE A 177 2.38 2.81 15.32
N VAL A 178 3.36 1.93 15.17
CA VAL A 178 4.09 1.72 13.91
C VAL A 178 4.23 0.23 13.65
N ASN A 179 3.65 -0.24 12.55
CA ASN A 179 4.00 -1.53 11.99
C ASN A 179 5.34 -1.43 11.25
N SER A 180 6.08 -2.54 11.19
CA SER A 180 7.42 -2.58 10.57
C SER A 180 7.41 -2.24 9.09
N LEU A 181 6.31 -2.53 8.40
CA LEU A 181 6.11 -2.19 7.00
C LEU A 181 5.06 -1.09 6.89
N THR A 182 5.36 -0.08 6.08
CA THR A 182 4.43 1.01 5.78
C THR A 182 4.46 1.29 4.29
N SER A 183 3.28 1.44 3.71
CA SER A 183 3.13 1.76 2.29
C SER A 183 2.08 2.83 2.08
N VAL A 184 2.33 3.74 1.15
CA VAL A 184 1.36 4.70 0.64
C VAL A 184 1.10 4.35 -0.82
N CYS A 185 -0.15 4.05 -1.15
CA CYS A 185 -0.59 3.71 -2.49
C CYS A 185 -1.48 4.82 -3.05
N LEU A 186 -1.15 5.32 -4.23
CA LEU A 186 -1.94 6.30 -4.96
C LEU A 186 -2.73 5.61 -6.08
N LEU A 187 -4.03 5.81 -6.12
CA LEU A 187 -4.91 5.39 -7.21
C LEU A 187 -5.42 6.64 -7.94
N SER A 188 -4.95 6.84 -9.17
CA SER A 188 -5.32 7.95 -10.07
C SER A 188 -5.27 7.45 -11.51
N ASP A 189 -6.00 8.09 -12.40
CA ASP A 189 -5.95 7.82 -13.84
C ASP A 189 -4.85 8.61 -14.58
N GLY A 190 -4.13 9.46 -13.86
CA GLY A 190 -3.01 10.25 -14.40
C GLY A 190 -3.43 11.43 -15.29
N ALA A 191 -4.72 11.83 -15.27
CA ALA A 191 -5.25 12.93 -16.07
C ALA A 191 -5.20 14.27 -15.34
#